data_f1a5d2dbe8507ed3f4045f4a2e9028ee
#
_entry.id   f1a5d2dbe8507ed3f4045f4a2e9028ee
#
_cell.length_a   1.000
_cell.length_b   1.000
_cell.length_c   1.000
_cell.angle_alpha   90.00
_cell.angle_beta   90.00
_cell.angle_gamma   90.00
#
_symmetry.space_group_name_H-M   'P 1'
#
loop_
_entity.id
_entity.type
_entity.pdbx_description
1 polymer ?
#
loop_
_entity_poly.entity_id
_entity_poly.type
_entity_poly.pdbx_seq_one_letter_code
_entity_poly.pdbx_strand_id
1 'polypeptide(L)'
;MQKFHTDPQYLGAGYPIIAADSTQLSEADAVYIDSSGFLAISSTTNKILGFSLDTIDALTATNETVAKVKPKYTPAQGIRVQYPSDIDCTQTDIGAYADLKSGTTNAQTIDLLAGGTGQFLVLGFDPEGEADNDVVVVEAAEPQSLAFAQS
;
A
#
# COMPACT_ATOMS: atom_id res chain seq x y z
N MET A 1 -1.15 -6.43 11.29
CA MET A 1 -0.44 -7.10 10.18
C MET A 1 -1.02 -6.65 8.86
N GLN A 2 -0.17 -6.38 7.91
CA GLN A 2 -0.55 -5.90 6.58
C GLN A 2 -1.18 -7.02 5.75
N LYS A 3 -2.40 -6.82 5.27
CA LYS A 3 -3.11 -7.82 4.47
C LYS A 3 -4.25 -7.21 3.67
N PHE A 4 -4.70 -7.95 2.64
CA PHE A 4 -5.93 -7.61 1.92
C PHE A 4 -7.17 -7.94 2.75
N HIS A 5 -8.16 -7.05 2.68
CA HIS A 5 -9.51 -7.26 3.19
C HIS A 5 -10.53 -7.48 2.08
N THR A 6 -10.17 -7.17 0.84
CA THR A 6 -10.99 -7.50 -0.32
C THR A 6 -10.91 -8.99 -0.60
N ASP A 7 -12.05 -9.61 -0.91
CA ASP A 7 -12.09 -11.02 -1.28
C ASP A 7 -11.11 -11.27 -2.45
N PRO A 8 -10.23 -12.29 -2.36
CA PRO A 8 -9.24 -12.57 -3.41
C PRO A 8 -9.81 -12.67 -4.83
N GLN A 9 -11.04 -13.14 -5.00
CA GLN A 9 -11.67 -13.23 -6.32
C GLN A 9 -11.85 -11.86 -7.00
N TYR A 10 -11.88 -10.78 -6.25
CA TYR A 10 -12.02 -9.41 -6.77
C TYR A 10 -10.71 -8.69 -6.99
N LEU A 11 -9.59 -9.28 -6.62
CA LEU A 11 -8.27 -8.68 -6.82
C LEU A 11 -7.82 -8.75 -8.28
N GLY A 12 -8.37 -9.70 -9.04
CA GLY A 12 -8.01 -9.90 -10.44
C GLY A 12 -6.66 -10.61 -10.60
N ALA A 13 -6.22 -10.73 -11.85
CA ALA A 13 -4.95 -11.37 -12.20
C ALA A 13 -3.75 -10.47 -12.00
N GLY A 14 -3.97 -9.19 -11.76
CA GLY A 14 -2.92 -8.20 -11.56
C GLY A 14 -2.28 -7.71 -12.87
N TYR A 15 -1.61 -6.58 -12.74
CA TYR A 15 -0.89 -5.95 -13.84
C TYR A 15 0.60 -5.98 -13.53
N PRO A 16 1.47 -6.50 -14.43
CA PRO A 16 2.89 -6.51 -14.19
C PRO A 16 3.54 -5.19 -14.62
N ILE A 17 4.42 -4.67 -13.79
CA ILE A 17 5.29 -3.54 -14.12
C ILE A 17 6.69 -3.84 -13.61
N ILE A 18 7.69 -3.46 -14.39
CA ILE A 18 9.08 -3.65 -13.99
C ILE A 18 9.34 -2.87 -12.69
N ALA A 19 9.88 -3.55 -11.69
CA ALA A 19 10.25 -2.91 -10.42
C ALA A 19 11.60 -2.22 -10.53
N ALA A 20 11.78 -1.16 -9.74
CA ALA A 20 13.06 -0.48 -9.61
C ALA A 20 14.10 -1.39 -8.97
N ASP A 21 15.37 -1.09 -9.25
CA ASP A 21 16.49 -1.80 -8.65
C ASP A 21 16.44 -1.74 -7.12
N SER A 22 16.81 -2.83 -6.49
CA SER A 22 16.78 -2.99 -5.03
C SER A 22 15.39 -2.86 -4.40
N THR A 23 14.34 -2.93 -5.19
CA THR A 23 12.97 -2.89 -4.69
C THR A 23 12.63 -4.21 -4.00
N GLN A 24 12.06 -4.09 -2.82
CA GLN A 24 11.52 -5.20 -2.05
C GLN A 24 10.02 -4.94 -1.85
N LEU A 25 9.18 -5.92 -2.11
CA LEU A 25 7.74 -5.81 -1.97
C LEU A 25 7.17 -7.00 -1.21
N SER A 26 6.11 -6.76 -0.48
CA SER A 26 5.31 -7.80 0.15
C SER A 26 3.86 -7.67 -0.30
N GLU A 27 3.11 -8.74 -0.19
CA GLU A 27 1.68 -8.74 -0.50
C GLU A 27 0.97 -7.65 0.30
N ALA A 28 0.08 -6.93 -0.37
CA ALA A 28 -0.66 -5.79 0.16
C ALA A 28 0.16 -4.51 0.40
N ASP A 29 1.43 -4.47 0.01
CA ASP A 29 2.16 -3.19 0.01
C ASP A 29 1.50 -2.20 -0.95
N ALA A 30 1.28 -0.98 -0.49
CA ALA A 30 0.88 0.12 -1.37
C ALA A 30 2.05 0.51 -2.27
N VAL A 31 1.78 0.61 -3.55
CA VAL A 31 2.81 0.84 -4.58
C VAL A 31 2.46 2.03 -5.47
N TYR A 32 3.47 2.58 -6.09
CA TYR A 32 3.33 3.65 -7.07
C TYR A 32 4.31 3.45 -8.21
N ILE A 33 4.19 4.26 -9.25
CA ILE A 33 5.17 4.30 -10.34
C ILE A 33 6.06 5.52 -10.11
N ASP A 34 7.36 5.30 -10.03
CA ASP A 34 8.32 6.37 -9.84
C ASP A 34 8.53 7.19 -11.12
N SER A 35 9.31 8.26 -11.02
CA SER A 35 9.56 9.15 -12.16
C SER A 35 10.28 8.49 -13.34
N SER A 36 10.89 7.34 -13.12
CA SER A 36 11.56 6.54 -14.15
C SER A 36 10.66 5.45 -14.73
N GLY A 37 9.42 5.34 -14.27
CA GLY A 37 8.45 4.38 -14.78
C GLY A 37 8.51 3.00 -14.10
N PHE A 38 9.18 2.89 -12.96
CA PHE A 38 9.30 1.63 -12.24
C PHE A 38 8.28 1.52 -11.10
N LEU A 39 7.82 0.31 -10.85
CA LEU A 39 6.99 0.02 -9.69
C LEU A 39 7.86 0.09 -8.43
N ALA A 40 7.40 0.83 -7.45
CA ALA A 40 8.11 1.02 -6.18
C ALA A 40 7.13 1.07 -5.02
N ILE A 41 7.64 0.87 -3.80
CA ILE A 41 6.82 0.97 -2.59
C ILE A 41 6.49 2.43 -2.29
N SER A 42 5.23 2.69 -1.97
CA SER A 42 4.76 4.03 -1.64
C SER A 42 5.17 4.44 -0.23
N SER A 43 5.41 5.73 -0.07
CA SER A 43 5.63 6.37 1.22
C SER A 43 4.65 7.53 1.41
N THR A 44 4.87 8.36 2.40
CA THR A 44 3.94 9.42 2.84
C THR A 44 3.45 10.34 1.73
N THR A 45 4.28 10.64 0.75
CA THR A 45 3.96 11.65 -0.29
C THR A 45 3.59 11.06 -1.64
N ASN A 46 3.74 9.76 -1.81
CA ASN A 46 3.48 9.12 -3.09
C ASN A 46 1.98 8.89 -3.31
N LYS A 47 1.54 9.03 -4.53
CA LYS A 47 0.20 8.61 -4.92
C LYS A 47 0.13 7.09 -4.93
N ILE A 48 -1.04 6.55 -4.61
CA ILE A 48 -1.23 5.11 -4.56
C ILE A 48 -1.79 4.65 -5.90
N LEU A 49 -0.96 3.93 -6.67
CA LEU A 49 -1.41 3.27 -7.89
C LEU A 49 -2.25 2.05 -7.56
N GLY A 50 -1.79 1.27 -6.60
CA GLY A 50 -2.42 0.01 -6.21
C GLY A 50 -1.68 -0.68 -5.10
N PHE A 51 -1.93 -1.98 -4.99
CA PHE A 51 -1.36 -2.83 -3.94
C PHE A 51 -0.70 -4.04 -4.56
N SER A 52 0.47 -4.39 -4.06
CA SER A 52 1.23 -5.53 -4.57
C SER A 52 0.50 -6.84 -4.32
N LEU A 53 0.41 -7.67 -5.35
CA LEU A 53 -0.07 -9.05 -5.24
C LEU A 53 1.08 -10.02 -5.00
N ASP A 54 2.30 -9.59 -5.26
CA ASP A 54 3.48 -10.43 -5.16
C ASP A 54 4.35 -10.05 -3.97
N THR A 55 5.04 -11.05 -3.45
CA THR A 55 6.12 -10.86 -2.49
C THR A 55 7.43 -11.13 -3.22
N ILE A 56 8.32 -10.15 -3.23
CA ILE A 56 9.65 -10.26 -3.82
C ILE A 56 10.69 -9.78 -2.82
N ASP A 57 11.81 -10.49 -2.78
CA ASP A 57 12.98 -10.06 -2.05
C ASP A 57 13.66 -8.90 -2.79
N ALA A 58 14.57 -8.23 -2.11
CA ALA A 58 15.29 -7.11 -2.72
C ALA A 58 15.90 -7.50 -4.07
N LEU A 59 15.61 -6.72 -5.09
CA LEU A 59 16.20 -6.90 -6.40
C LEU A 59 17.67 -6.48 -6.36
N THR A 60 18.48 -7.20 -7.13
CA THR A 60 19.88 -6.86 -7.33
C THR A 60 20.06 -6.36 -8.76
N ALA A 61 21.14 -5.64 -9.01
CA ALA A 61 21.49 -5.21 -10.36
C ALA A 61 21.58 -6.41 -11.34
N THR A 62 22.00 -7.57 -10.85
CA THR A 62 22.05 -8.80 -11.62
C THR A 62 20.65 -9.27 -12.03
N ASN A 63 19.71 -9.24 -11.11
CA ASN A 63 18.31 -9.60 -11.40
C ASN A 63 17.70 -8.67 -12.43
N GLU A 64 17.94 -7.39 -12.31
CA GLU A 64 17.47 -6.41 -13.29
C GLU A 64 18.07 -6.61 -14.68
N THR A 65 19.32 -6.92 -14.75
CA THR A 65 20.03 -7.08 -16.02
C THR A 65 19.66 -8.38 -16.73
N VAL A 66 19.51 -9.47 -16.00
CA VAL A 66 19.32 -10.80 -16.58
C VAL A 66 17.86 -11.15 -16.74
N ALA A 67 17.07 -10.92 -15.72
CA ALA A 67 15.65 -11.27 -15.75
C ALA A 67 14.86 -10.17 -15.03
N LYS A 68 14.41 -9.21 -15.78
CA LYS A 68 13.65 -8.10 -15.23
C LYS A 68 12.43 -8.62 -14.48
N VAL A 69 12.39 -8.36 -13.21
CA VAL A 69 11.28 -8.78 -12.36
C VAL A 69 10.11 -7.83 -12.56
N LYS A 70 8.97 -8.41 -12.84
CA LYS A 70 7.71 -7.68 -13.06
C LYS A 70 6.68 -8.09 -12.01
N PRO A 71 6.75 -7.50 -10.81
CA PRO A 71 5.73 -7.77 -9.80
C PRO A 71 4.35 -7.36 -10.31
N LYS A 72 3.36 -8.11 -9.90
CA LYS A 72 1.97 -7.78 -10.21
C LYS A 72 1.36 -6.95 -9.10
N TYR A 73 0.52 -6.04 -9.50
CA TYR A 73 -0.27 -5.23 -8.57
C TYR A 73 -1.74 -5.22 -8.98
N THR A 74 -2.61 -4.94 -8.04
CA THR A 74 -4.03 -4.67 -8.31
C THR A 74 -4.30 -3.18 -8.17
N PRO A 75 -5.15 -2.58 -9.01
CA PRO A 75 -5.51 -1.17 -8.86
C PRO A 75 -6.05 -0.86 -7.47
N ALA A 76 -5.78 0.33 -6.98
CA ALA A 76 -6.17 0.72 -5.63
C ALA A 76 -7.70 0.90 -5.47
N GLN A 77 -8.39 1.30 -6.54
CA GLN A 77 -9.81 1.61 -6.47
C GLN A 77 -10.65 0.39 -6.13
N GLY A 78 -11.45 0.49 -5.09
CA GLY A 78 -12.32 -0.59 -4.63
C GLY A 78 -11.60 -1.70 -3.85
N ILE A 79 -10.32 -1.56 -3.63
CA ILE A 79 -9.53 -2.55 -2.89
C ILE A 79 -9.31 -2.06 -1.47
N ARG A 80 -9.64 -2.91 -0.52
CA ARG A 80 -9.46 -2.65 0.90
C ARG A 80 -8.29 -3.44 1.44
N VAL A 81 -7.46 -2.78 2.21
CA VAL A 81 -6.31 -3.39 2.85
C VAL A 81 -6.30 -3.04 4.33
N GLN A 82 -5.62 -3.84 5.07
CA GLN A 82 -5.45 -3.68 6.51
C GLN A 82 -3.98 -3.40 6.79
N TYR A 83 -3.75 -2.29 7.50
CA TYR A 83 -2.41 -1.89 7.93
C TYR A 83 -2.40 -1.61 9.41
N PRO A 84 -1.27 -1.82 10.08
CA PRO A 84 -1.11 -1.30 11.42
C PRO A 84 -1.15 0.24 11.40
N SER A 85 -1.61 0.83 12.47
CA SER A 85 -1.59 2.27 12.67
C SER A 85 -0.56 2.65 13.72
N ASP A 86 -0.16 3.92 13.73
CA ASP A 86 0.84 4.42 14.67
C ASP A 86 0.26 4.61 16.09
N ILE A 87 -1.04 4.80 16.18
CA ILE A 87 -1.80 4.85 17.44
C ILE A 87 -3.04 4.00 17.30
N ASP A 88 -3.69 3.72 18.42
CA ASP A 88 -4.93 2.96 18.41
C ASP A 88 -6.00 3.66 17.57
N CYS A 89 -6.61 2.91 16.68
CA CYS A 89 -7.74 3.39 15.88
C CYS A 89 -9.02 3.38 16.74
N THR A 90 -9.71 4.50 16.74
CA THR A 90 -10.96 4.64 17.49
C THR A 90 -12.11 4.98 16.54
N GLN A 91 -13.31 4.99 17.09
CA GLN A 91 -14.51 5.31 16.32
C GLN A 91 -14.41 6.69 15.63
N THR A 92 -13.68 7.63 16.24
CA THR A 92 -13.53 8.97 15.68
C THR A 92 -12.62 9.04 14.47
N ASP A 93 -11.81 8.02 14.23
CA ASP A 93 -10.92 7.96 13.08
C ASP A 93 -11.62 7.43 11.82
N ILE A 94 -12.77 6.79 11.97
CA ILE A 94 -13.52 6.24 10.85
C ILE A 94 -14.08 7.37 9.99
N GLY A 95 -13.81 7.28 8.69
CA GLY A 95 -14.20 8.31 7.73
C GLY A 95 -13.18 9.43 7.57
N ALA A 96 -12.11 9.42 8.35
CA ALA A 96 -11.02 10.38 8.22
C ALA A 96 -10.04 9.96 7.13
N TYR A 97 -9.32 10.92 6.59
CA TYR A 97 -8.21 10.66 5.69
C TYR A 97 -6.92 10.47 6.49
N ALA A 98 -6.07 9.59 6.00
CA ALA A 98 -4.76 9.34 6.60
C ALA A 98 -3.74 9.05 5.51
N ASP A 99 -2.48 9.29 5.82
CA ASP A 99 -1.37 8.98 4.94
C ASP A 99 -0.52 7.86 5.53
N LEU A 100 0.37 7.31 4.70
CA LEU A 100 1.40 6.40 5.18
C LEU A 100 2.40 7.16 6.04
N LYS A 101 2.73 6.60 7.18
CA LYS A 101 3.83 7.08 8.02
C LYS A 101 5.17 6.50 7.57
N SER A 102 5.13 5.30 7.03
CA SER A 102 6.32 4.56 6.63
C SER A 102 6.11 3.90 5.28
N GLY A 103 7.15 3.93 4.44
CA GLY A 103 7.20 3.25 3.16
C GLY A 103 8.05 1.98 3.17
N THR A 104 8.26 1.36 4.31
CA THR A 104 9.03 0.12 4.41
C THR A 104 8.16 -1.08 4.05
N THR A 105 8.69 -1.97 3.20
CA THR A 105 7.97 -3.18 2.79
C THR A 105 7.52 -4.00 4.00
N ASN A 106 6.31 -4.53 3.93
CA ASN A 106 5.65 -5.30 4.99
C ASN A 106 5.60 -4.58 6.36
N ALA A 107 5.86 -3.29 6.37
CA ALA A 107 5.87 -2.47 7.57
C ALA A 107 5.33 -1.07 7.28
N GLN A 108 4.49 -0.94 6.27
CA GLN A 108 3.76 0.29 6.03
C GLN A 108 2.77 0.51 7.17
N THR A 109 2.73 1.72 7.67
CA THR A 109 1.93 2.09 8.84
C THR A 109 1.08 3.29 8.50
N ILE A 110 -0.17 3.30 8.94
CA ILE A 110 -1.07 4.43 8.77
C ILE A 110 -0.83 5.44 9.88
N ASP A 111 -0.65 6.70 9.49
CA ASP A 111 -0.46 7.81 10.42
C ASP A 111 -1.82 8.38 10.84
N LEU A 112 -2.34 7.87 11.94
CA LEU A 112 -3.58 8.37 12.53
C LEU A 112 -3.34 9.59 13.41
N LEU A 113 -2.16 9.70 14.00
CA LEU A 113 -1.84 10.78 14.93
C LEU A 113 -1.80 12.15 14.23
N ALA A 114 -1.08 12.22 13.14
CA ALA A 114 -0.97 13.47 12.37
C ALA A 114 -2.09 13.61 11.32
N GLY A 115 -2.79 12.51 11.03
CA GLY A 115 -3.76 12.47 9.94
C GLY A 115 -3.08 12.51 8.58
N GLY A 116 -3.77 12.99 7.58
CA GLY A 116 -3.21 12.97 6.25
C GLY A 116 -3.89 13.89 5.25
N THR A 117 -3.27 13.99 4.09
CA THR A 117 -3.77 14.79 2.98
C THR A 117 -4.60 13.98 2.00
N GLY A 118 -4.73 12.68 2.21
CA GLY A 118 -5.69 11.88 1.49
C GLY A 118 -5.16 10.70 0.69
N GLN A 119 -4.11 10.04 1.13
CA GLN A 119 -3.72 8.78 0.50
C GLN A 119 -4.76 7.69 0.75
N PHE A 120 -5.29 7.63 1.96
CA PHE A 120 -6.26 6.61 2.37
C PHE A 120 -7.47 7.22 3.05
N LEU A 121 -8.60 6.53 2.90
CA LEU A 121 -9.79 6.73 3.70
C LEU A 121 -9.87 5.60 4.73
N VAL A 122 -9.97 5.95 6.00
CA VAL A 122 -10.11 4.97 7.07
C VAL A 122 -11.56 4.49 7.11
N LEU A 123 -11.77 3.20 6.91
CA LEU A 123 -13.10 2.60 6.85
C LEU A 123 -13.52 1.91 8.14
N GLY A 124 -12.56 1.48 8.93
CA GLY A 124 -12.85 0.77 10.16
C GLY A 124 -11.57 0.27 10.83
N PHE A 125 -11.75 -0.39 11.94
CA PHE A 125 -10.66 -1.04 12.66
C PHE A 125 -11.05 -2.46 12.99
N ASP A 126 -10.06 -3.31 13.23
CA ASP A 126 -10.29 -4.67 13.69
C ASP A 126 -10.51 -4.64 15.20
N PRO A 127 -11.73 -4.88 15.69
CA PRO A 127 -12.01 -4.87 17.12
C PRO A 127 -11.32 -6.02 17.87
N GLU A 128 -10.82 -7.02 17.15
CA GLU A 128 -10.01 -8.09 17.71
C GLU A 128 -8.51 -7.81 17.61
N GLY A 129 -8.13 -6.63 17.09
CA GLY A 129 -6.75 -6.19 17.01
C GLY A 129 -6.09 -6.11 18.39
N GLU A 130 -4.82 -6.43 18.42
CA GLU A 130 -4.01 -6.31 19.63
C GLU A 130 -3.95 -4.86 20.11
N ALA A 131 -3.98 -4.67 21.40
CA ALA A 131 -4.23 -3.37 22.02
C ALA A 131 -3.25 -2.24 21.69
N ASP A 132 -2.05 -2.58 21.26
CA ASP A 132 -1.05 -1.58 20.87
C ASP A 132 -0.90 -1.60 19.35
N ASN A 133 -1.16 -0.48 18.71
CA ASN A 133 -1.14 -0.31 17.27
C ASN A 133 -2.23 -1.12 16.56
N ASP A 134 -3.47 -0.75 16.83
CA ASP A 134 -4.63 -1.35 16.17
C ASP A 134 -4.47 -1.34 14.65
N VAL A 135 -5.04 -2.36 14.06
CA VAL A 135 -5.04 -2.52 12.62
C VAL A 135 -6.24 -1.78 12.04
N VAL A 136 -6.02 -0.97 11.05
CA VAL A 136 -7.09 -0.26 10.36
C VAL A 136 -7.36 -0.88 9.00
N VAL A 137 -8.62 -0.88 8.59
CA VAL A 137 -9.02 -1.22 7.24
C VAL A 137 -9.12 0.08 6.46
N VAL A 138 -8.42 0.17 5.34
CA VAL A 138 -8.34 1.38 4.55
C VAL A 138 -8.63 1.08 3.08
N GLU A 139 -9.07 2.11 2.38
CA GLU A 139 -9.20 2.13 0.93
C GLU A 139 -8.43 3.34 0.41
N ALA A 140 -7.73 3.21 -0.70
CA ALA A 140 -7.06 4.35 -1.30
C ALA A 140 -8.10 5.42 -1.67
N ALA A 141 -7.84 6.65 -1.30
CA ALA A 141 -8.74 7.76 -1.59
C ALA A 141 -8.88 7.94 -3.10
N GLU A 142 -10.09 8.24 -3.55
CA GLU A 142 -10.39 8.37 -4.97
C GLU A 142 -9.40 9.27 -5.74
N PRO A 143 -9.04 10.48 -5.26
CA PRO A 143 -8.10 11.31 -5.97
C PRO A 143 -6.71 10.68 -6.13
N GLN A 144 -6.33 9.80 -5.24
CA GLN A 144 -5.05 9.10 -5.32
C GLN A 144 -5.13 7.91 -6.28
N SER A 145 -6.21 7.15 -6.22
CA SER A 145 -6.38 5.96 -7.04
C SER A 145 -6.61 6.27 -8.53
N LEU A 146 -7.17 7.44 -8.84
CA LEU A 146 -7.40 7.87 -10.22
C LEU A 146 -6.21 8.58 -10.82
N ALA A 147 -5.31 9.11 -10.01
CA ALA A 147 -4.12 9.75 -10.52
C ALA A 147 -3.10 8.70 -10.93
N PHE A 148 -2.65 8.74 -12.18
CA PHE A 148 -1.48 8.01 -12.57
C PHE A 148 -0.33 8.43 -11.66
N ALA A 149 0.15 7.46 -10.94
CA ALA A 149 0.91 7.72 -9.76
C ALA A 149 2.35 8.04 -10.06
N GLN A 150 2.55 9.19 -10.60
CA GLN A 150 3.87 9.79 -10.55
C GLN A 150 3.88 10.79 -9.43
N SER A 151 4.74 10.60 -8.52
CA SER A 151 4.94 11.56 -7.46
C SER A 151 6.36 12.07 -7.47
#